data_747348d58a7a46cf5046930a49e8d8c3
#
_entry.id   747348d58a7a46cf5046930a49e8d8c3
#
_cell.length_a   1.000
_cell.length_b   1.000
_cell.length_c   1.000
_cell.angle_alpha   90.00
_cell.angle_beta   90.00
_cell.angle_gamma   90.00
#
_symmetry.space_group_name_H-M   'P 1'
#
loop_
_entity.id
_entity.type
_entity.pdbx_description
1 polymer ?
#
loop_
_entity_poly.entity_id
_entity_poly.type
_entity_poly.pdbx_seq_one_letter_code
_entity_poly.pdbx_strand_id
1 'polypeptide(L)'
;RIVHQLVNEGLLYKSKSGEGYTVAPRLSRLGRRILECAIDEAPVRAILTELVETIGETCNIGILDNNDVLYLERVECAWPLRMQLQPGSRVPPHCTGIGKMLLASLESRARKRLVSNLPLKRYTEKTITDRGDLLAELKRIRHQDFALNNQENTTGMMGLAVPIRDREARVVAGLAVHTPVARLTTDAALKQVETLHAAALEIGYALTTENEEYYDEC
;
A
#
# COMPACT_ATOMS: atom_id res chain seq x y z
N ARG A 1 -34.60 -4.94 -1.35
CA ARG A 1 -34.82 -4.51 -2.74
C ARG A 1 -33.53 -3.97 -3.36
N ILE A 2 -32.86 -2.98 -2.76
CA ILE A 2 -31.59 -2.38 -3.27
C ILE A 2 -30.48 -3.42 -3.40
N VAL A 3 -30.23 -4.23 -2.38
CA VAL A 3 -29.19 -5.25 -2.39
C VAL A 3 -29.40 -6.27 -3.51
N HIS A 4 -30.65 -6.67 -3.78
CA HIS A 4 -30.98 -7.56 -4.90
C HIS A 4 -30.68 -6.91 -6.26
N GLN A 5 -30.95 -5.61 -6.41
CA GLN A 5 -30.57 -4.87 -7.61
C GLN A 5 -29.06 -4.87 -7.81
N LEU A 6 -28.28 -4.56 -6.76
CA LEU A 6 -26.81 -4.57 -6.82
C LEU A 6 -26.24 -5.95 -7.16
N VAL A 7 -26.88 -7.04 -6.71
CA VAL A 7 -26.51 -8.41 -7.08
C VAL A 7 -26.84 -8.68 -8.55
N ASN A 8 -28.02 -8.29 -9.03
CA ASN A 8 -28.42 -8.47 -10.43
C ASN A 8 -27.51 -7.69 -11.39
N GLU A 9 -27.07 -6.50 -10.99
CA GLU A 9 -26.09 -5.68 -11.73
C GLU A 9 -24.65 -6.19 -11.63
N GLY A 10 -24.42 -7.25 -10.88
CA GLY A 10 -23.08 -7.84 -10.69
C GLY A 10 -22.11 -6.95 -9.91
N LEU A 11 -22.63 -6.07 -9.05
CA LEU A 11 -21.85 -5.21 -8.17
C LEU A 11 -21.60 -5.86 -6.81
N LEU A 12 -22.51 -6.73 -6.36
CA LEU A 12 -22.40 -7.57 -5.19
C LEU A 12 -22.60 -9.04 -5.55
N TYR A 13 -22.14 -9.95 -4.71
CA TYR A 13 -22.53 -11.37 -4.75
C TYR A 13 -22.70 -11.91 -3.34
N LYS A 14 -23.49 -12.97 -3.19
CA LYS A 14 -23.65 -13.65 -1.91
C LYS A 14 -22.34 -14.25 -1.45
N SER A 15 -21.99 -14.06 -0.19
CA SER A 15 -20.82 -14.69 0.41
C SER A 15 -20.94 -16.21 0.33
N LYS A 16 -19.83 -16.90 0.06
CA LYS A 16 -19.78 -18.37 0.05
C LYS A 16 -20.13 -18.99 1.43
N SER A 17 -20.01 -18.23 2.52
CA SER A 17 -20.45 -18.65 3.86
C SER A 17 -21.96 -18.58 4.06
N GLY A 18 -22.73 -18.08 3.10
CA GLY A 18 -24.18 -17.90 3.21
C GLY A 18 -24.62 -16.70 4.04
N GLU A 19 -23.71 -16.06 4.75
CA GLU A 19 -23.97 -14.88 5.59
C GLU A 19 -23.46 -13.61 4.88
N GLY A 20 -24.40 -12.75 4.45
CA GLY A 20 -24.08 -11.44 3.90
C GLY A 20 -23.71 -11.41 2.42
N TYR A 21 -23.25 -10.25 2.00
CA TYR A 21 -22.88 -9.94 0.62
C TYR A 21 -21.43 -9.47 0.56
N THR A 22 -20.79 -9.71 -0.57
CA THR A 22 -19.41 -9.31 -0.83
C THR A 22 -19.36 -8.47 -2.10
N VAL A 23 -18.47 -7.50 -2.14
CA VAL A 23 -18.22 -6.65 -3.31
C VAL A 23 -17.74 -7.51 -4.48
N ALA A 24 -18.40 -7.37 -5.62
CA ALA A 24 -18.04 -8.11 -6.83
C ALA A 24 -16.74 -7.56 -7.46
N PRO A 25 -15.98 -8.42 -8.19
CA PRO A 25 -14.74 -7.98 -8.84
C PRO A 25 -14.91 -6.78 -9.78
N ARG A 26 -16.09 -6.60 -10.37
CA ARG A 26 -16.41 -5.45 -11.23
C ARG A 26 -16.37 -4.14 -10.46
N LEU A 27 -16.99 -4.09 -9.28
CA LEU A 27 -16.99 -2.90 -8.43
C LEU A 27 -15.62 -2.64 -7.80
N SER A 28 -14.90 -3.69 -7.41
CA SER A 28 -13.51 -3.57 -6.93
C SER A 28 -12.59 -2.98 -8.02
N ARG A 29 -12.75 -3.39 -9.28
CA ARG A 29 -11.99 -2.81 -10.40
C ARG A 29 -12.33 -1.35 -10.66
N LEU A 30 -13.60 -0.99 -10.53
CA LEU A 30 -14.03 0.41 -10.67
C LEU A 30 -13.44 1.27 -9.55
N GLY A 31 -13.56 0.85 -8.29
CA GLY A 31 -12.97 1.55 -7.15
C GLY A 31 -11.46 1.73 -7.28
N ARG A 32 -10.75 0.70 -7.78
CA ARG A 32 -9.33 0.82 -8.08
C ARG A 32 -9.03 1.88 -9.14
N ARG A 33 -9.78 1.92 -10.25
CA ARG A 33 -9.60 2.92 -11.30
C ARG A 33 -9.87 4.34 -10.82
N ILE A 34 -10.88 4.52 -9.98
CA ILE A 34 -11.14 5.82 -9.34
C ILE A 34 -9.94 6.25 -8.50
N LEU A 35 -9.39 5.35 -7.69
CA LEU A 35 -8.21 5.65 -6.88
C LEU A 35 -6.95 5.89 -7.75
N GLU A 36 -6.77 5.13 -8.83
CA GLU A 36 -5.69 5.36 -9.80
C GLU A 36 -5.78 6.78 -10.38
N CYS A 37 -6.97 7.22 -10.80
CA CYS A 37 -7.19 8.57 -11.31
C CYS A 37 -6.89 9.63 -10.24
N ALA A 38 -7.42 9.48 -9.03
CA ALA A 38 -7.21 10.44 -7.95
C ALA A 38 -5.73 10.56 -7.51
N ILE A 39 -4.96 9.47 -7.59
CA ILE A 39 -3.53 9.48 -7.28
C ILE A 39 -2.70 10.08 -8.41
N ASP A 40 -3.13 9.94 -9.67
CA ASP A 40 -2.46 10.54 -10.83
C ASP A 40 -2.71 12.07 -10.93
N GLU A 41 -3.50 12.63 -10.01
CA GLU A 41 -3.78 14.05 -9.99
C GLU A 41 -2.60 14.89 -9.46
N ALA A 42 -2.53 16.12 -9.94
CA ALA A 42 -1.41 17.02 -9.69
C ALA A 42 -1.05 17.21 -8.19
N PRO A 43 -2.01 17.31 -7.23
CA PRO A 43 -1.69 17.49 -5.83
C PRO A 43 -0.93 16.31 -5.22
N VAL A 44 -1.37 15.08 -5.45
CA VAL A 44 -0.71 13.88 -4.88
C VAL A 44 0.70 13.71 -5.44
N ARG A 45 0.86 13.93 -6.75
CA ARG A 45 2.15 13.85 -7.40
C ARG A 45 3.12 14.93 -6.93
N ALA A 46 2.63 16.16 -6.65
CA ALA A 46 3.44 17.24 -6.09
C ALA A 46 3.98 16.89 -4.69
N ILE A 47 3.12 16.39 -3.79
CA ILE A 47 3.51 15.95 -2.45
C ILE A 47 4.57 14.83 -2.55
N LEU A 48 4.36 13.86 -3.43
CA LEU A 48 5.30 12.76 -3.61
C LEU A 48 6.66 13.24 -4.17
N THR A 49 6.64 14.26 -5.04
CA THR A 49 7.86 14.87 -5.60
C THR A 49 8.65 15.59 -4.52
N GLU A 50 7.99 16.42 -3.70
CA GLU A 50 8.61 17.12 -2.58
C GLU A 50 9.20 16.14 -1.55
N LEU A 51 8.50 15.04 -1.29
CA LEU A 51 9.00 13.98 -0.42
C LEU A 51 10.30 13.35 -0.98
N VAL A 52 10.34 13.07 -2.29
CA VAL A 52 11.55 12.53 -2.95
C VAL A 52 12.70 13.53 -2.89
N GLU A 53 12.45 14.81 -3.10
CA GLU A 53 13.46 15.87 -2.98
C GLU A 53 14.00 15.97 -1.54
N THR A 54 13.12 15.84 -0.55
CA THR A 54 13.47 15.90 0.88
C THR A 54 14.30 14.69 1.34
N ILE A 55 13.88 13.47 0.96
CA ILE A 55 14.55 12.23 1.39
C ILE A 55 15.73 11.88 0.49
N GLY A 56 15.71 12.32 -0.78
CA GLY A 56 16.72 11.99 -1.79
C GLY A 56 16.62 10.57 -2.35
N GLU A 57 15.51 9.86 -2.08
CA GLU A 57 15.30 8.47 -2.51
C GLU A 57 13.92 8.28 -3.15
N THR A 58 13.79 7.24 -3.96
CA THR A 58 12.57 6.94 -4.70
C THR A 58 11.40 6.59 -3.78
N CYS A 59 10.24 7.23 -4.00
CA CYS A 59 9.01 6.98 -3.27
C CYS A 59 7.92 6.39 -4.18
N ASN A 60 7.03 5.56 -3.59
CA ASN A 60 5.93 4.91 -4.28
C ASN A 60 4.66 4.93 -3.45
N ILE A 61 3.53 4.99 -4.15
CA ILE A 61 2.21 4.72 -3.59
C ILE A 61 1.70 3.41 -4.18
N GLY A 62 1.08 2.57 -3.36
CA GLY A 62 0.52 1.31 -3.83
C GLY A 62 -0.58 0.78 -2.93
N ILE A 63 -1.34 -0.14 -3.48
CA ILE A 63 -2.47 -0.81 -2.82
C ILE A 63 -2.30 -2.33 -2.83
N LEU A 64 -3.03 -2.98 -1.94
CA LEU A 64 -3.17 -4.43 -1.98
C LEU A 64 -4.24 -4.81 -3.01
N ASP A 65 -3.83 -5.48 -4.08
CA ASP A 65 -4.72 -5.97 -5.13
C ASP A 65 -4.62 -7.50 -5.23
N ASN A 66 -5.62 -8.18 -4.69
CA ASN A 66 -5.63 -9.62 -4.49
C ASN A 66 -4.46 -10.11 -3.61
N ASN A 67 -3.48 -10.80 -4.18
CA ASN A 67 -2.33 -11.37 -3.49
C ASN A 67 -1.03 -10.59 -3.73
N ASP A 68 -1.10 -9.44 -4.40
CA ASP A 68 0.05 -8.63 -4.76
C ASP A 68 -0.14 -7.19 -4.26
N VAL A 69 0.96 -6.45 -4.18
CA VAL A 69 0.92 -4.99 -4.13
C VAL A 69 0.97 -4.47 -5.56
N LEU A 70 0.03 -3.62 -5.93
CA LEU A 70 0.02 -2.86 -7.17
C LEU A 70 0.54 -1.45 -6.89
N TYR A 71 1.61 -1.04 -7.56
CA TYR A 71 2.06 0.34 -7.52
C TYR A 71 1.18 1.22 -8.40
N LEU A 72 0.63 2.29 -7.81
CA LEU A 72 -0.24 3.26 -8.49
C LEU A 72 0.56 4.46 -8.97
N GLU A 73 1.46 4.99 -8.14
CA GLU A 73 2.30 6.12 -8.47
C GLU A 73 3.74 5.89 -7.98
N ARG A 74 4.67 6.53 -8.66
CA ARG A 74 6.11 6.46 -8.35
C ARG A 74 6.81 7.72 -8.80
N VAL A 75 7.58 8.33 -7.91
CA VAL A 75 8.53 9.39 -8.23
C VAL A 75 9.93 8.88 -7.95
N GLU A 76 10.77 8.93 -8.97
CA GLU A 76 12.14 8.43 -8.91
C GLU A 76 13.11 9.50 -8.42
N CYS A 77 14.06 9.10 -7.58
CA CYS A 77 15.19 9.95 -7.23
C CYS A 77 16.13 10.16 -8.42
N ALA A 78 16.97 11.20 -8.33
CA ALA A 78 17.94 11.55 -9.37
C ALA A 78 19.13 10.58 -9.51
N TRP A 79 19.29 9.62 -8.59
CA TRP A 79 20.42 8.70 -8.61
C TRP A 79 20.33 7.70 -9.78
N PRO A 80 21.44 7.44 -10.50
CA PRO A 80 21.47 6.47 -11.59
C PRO A 80 21.15 5.05 -11.16
N LEU A 81 21.66 4.63 -9.99
CA LEU A 81 21.38 3.31 -9.43
C LEU A 81 20.07 3.33 -8.64
N ARG A 82 19.01 2.82 -9.26
CA ARG A 82 17.67 2.70 -8.70
C ARG A 82 16.96 1.45 -9.20
N MET A 83 15.99 1.01 -8.45
CA MET A 83 15.13 -0.09 -8.85
C MET A 83 14.18 0.38 -9.97
N GLN A 84 14.20 -0.28 -11.11
CA GLN A 84 13.30 0.05 -12.24
C GLN A 84 11.96 -0.66 -12.06
N LEU A 85 11.03 0.01 -11.41
CA LEU A 85 9.63 -0.38 -11.33
C LEU A 85 8.80 0.80 -11.85
N GLN A 86 7.73 0.50 -12.56
CA GLN A 86 6.82 1.52 -13.09
C GLN A 86 5.46 1.45 -12.41
N PRO A 87 4.65 2.50 -12.44
CA PRO A 87 3.22 2.40 -12.12
C PRO A 87 2.61 1.22 -12.88
N GLY A 88 1.73 0.45 -12.21
CA GLY A 88 1.21 -0.82 -12.71
C GLY A 88 2.05 -2.06 -12.37
N SER A 89 3.28 -1.91 -11.90
CA SER A 89 4.10 -3.05 -11.44
C SER A 89 3.49 -3.73 -10.22
N ARG A 90 3.66 -5.06 -10.16
CA ARG A 90 3.21 -5.89 -9.04
C ARG A 90 4.39 -6.47 -8.29
N VAL A 91 4.30 -6.42 -6.96
CA VAL A 91 5.34 -6.98 -6.08
C VAL A 91 4.72 -7.84 -4.97
N PRO A 92 5.46 -8.82 -4.44
CA PRO A 92 4.97 -9.70 -3.38
C PRO A 92 4.76 -8.93 -2.08
N PRO A 93 3.63 -9.13 -1.36
CA PRO A 93 3.33 -8.36 -0.17
C PRO A 93 4.10 -8.83 1.08
N HIS A 94 4.54 -10.09 1.16
CA HIS A 94 5.14 -10.65 2.36
C HIS A 94 6.57 -10.18 2.62
N CYS A 95 7.28 -9.68 1.62
CA CYS A 95 8.71 -9.31 1.69
C CYS A 95 9.01 -7.89 1.22
N THR A 96 7.99 -7.06 1.02
CA THR A 96 8.13 -5.63 0.71
C THR A 96 7.62 -4.78 1.86
N GLY A 97 8.21 -3.59 2.11
CA GLY A 97 7.77 -2.70 3.18
C GLY A 97 6.29 -2.33 3.03
N ILE A 98 5.93 -1.82 1.85
CA ILE A 98 4.54 -1.46 1.52
C ILE A 98 3.57 -2.64 1.63
N GLY A 99 3.98 -3.83 1.19
CA GLY A 99 3.16 -5.03 1.28
C GLY A 99 2.91 -5.48 2.71
N LYS A 100 3.94 -5.53 3.54
CA LYS A 100 3.78 -5.85 4.98
C LYS A 100 2.93 -4.79 5.69
N MET A 101 3.07 -3.51 5.33
CA MET A 101 2.25 -2.42 5.88
C MET A 101 0.76 -2.62 5.54
N LEU A 102 0.46 -2.88 4.27
CA LEU A 102 -0.91 -3.11 3.80
C LEU A 102 -1.52 -4.39 4.41
N LEU A 103 -0.75 -5.47 4.51
CA LEU A 103 -1.19 -6.70 5.19
C LEU A 103 -1.47 -6.45 6.68
N ALA A 104 -0.65 -5.67 7.37
CA ALA A 104 -0.82 -5.33 8.78
C ALA A 104 -2.09 -4.50 9.03
N SER A 105 -2.51 -3.69 8.05
CA SER A 105 -3.69 -2.84 8.11
C SER A 105 -5.01 -3.60 7.97
N LEU A 106 -4.98 -4.82 7.44
CA LEU A 106 -6.18 -5.63 7.30
C LEU A 106 -6.79 -6.03 8.66
N GLU A 107 -8.10 -6.19 8.67
CA GLU A 107 -8.83 -6.85 9.76
C GLU A 107 -8.22 -8.21 10.10
N SER A 108 -8.18 -8.59 11.39
CA SER A 108 -7.48 -9.79 11.86
C SER A 108 -7.89 -11.07 11.12
N ARG A 109 -9.18 -11.26 10.86
CA ARG A 109 -9.71 -12.43 10.14
C ARG A 109 -9.29 -12.42 8.66
N ALA A 110 -9.40 -11.26 7.99
CA ALA A 110 -8.99 -11.09 6.60
C ALA A 110 -7.49 -11.29 6.43
N ARG A 111 -6.67 -10.70 7.31
CA ARG A 111 -5.21 -10.85 7.34
C ARG A 111 -4.79 -12.32 7.47
N LYS A 112 -5.33 -13.05 8.46
CA LYS A 112 -5.02 -14.47 8.66
C LYS A 112 -5.38 -15.30 7.42
N ARG A 113 -6.57 -15.07 6.85
CA ARG A 113 -7.03 -15.76 5.64
C ARG A 113 -6.15 -15.48 4.44
N LEU A 114 -5.72 -14.23 4.25
CA LEU A 114 -4.86 -13.86 3.14
C LEU A 114 -3.48 -14.48 3.31
N VAL A 115 -2.85 -14.32 4.48
CA VAL A 115 -1.52 -14.90 4.78
C VAL A 115 -1.50 -16.42 4.61
N SER A 116 -2.58 -17.14 4.97
CA SER A 116 -2.66 -18.58 4.77
C SER A 116 -2.64 -19.01 3.30
N ASN A 117 -3.03 -18.12 2.38
CA ASN A 117 -3.10 -18.40 0.95
C ASN A 117 -1.95 -17.75 0.14
N LEU A 118 -1.12 -16.89 0.76
CA LEU A 118 0.00 -16.27 0.08
C LEU A 118 1.11 -17.29 -0.23
N PRO A 119 1.69 -17.23 -1.44
CA PRO A 119 2.93 -17.93 -1.75
C PRO A 119 4.09 -17.19 -1.07
N LEU A 120 4.59 -17.71 0.05
CA LEU A 120 5.74 -17.13 0.75
C LEU A 120 7.04 -17.57 0.09
N LYS A 121 7.25 -17.14 -1.17
CA LYS A 121 8.45 -17.47 -1.93
C LYS A 121 9.68 -16.80 -1.31
N ARG A 122 10.77 -17.55 -1.17
CA ARG A 122 12.06 -17.00 -0.75
C ARG A 122 12.71 -16.23 -1.90
N TYR A 123 13.05 -14.97 -1.67
CA TYR A 123 13.79 -14.10 -2.60
C TYR A 123 15.22 -13.86 -2.12
N THR A 124 15.40 -13.80 -0.82
CA THR A 124 16.73 -13.66 -0.16
C THR A 124 16.77 -14.57 1.07
N GLU A 125 17.91 -14.63 1.72
CA GLU A 125 18.03 -15.33 3.00
C GLU A 125 17.22 -14.67 4.12
N LYS A 126 16.91 -13.37 4.00
CA LYS A 126 16.14 -12.60 4.97
C LYS A 126 14.62 -12.63 4.72
N THR A 127 14.19 -13.24 3.62
CA THR A 127 12.75 -13.35 3.32
C THR A 127 12.03 -14.17 4.39
N ILE A 128 10.99 -13.61 4.99
CA ILE A 128 10.10 -14.34 5.91
C ILE A 128 9.28 -15.34 5.08
N THR A 129 9.49 -16.63 5.33
CA THR A 129 8.81 -17.72 4.61
C THR A 129 7.89 -18.56 5.50
N ASP A 130 7.96 -18.38 6.83
CA ASP A 130 7.02 -18.98 7.77
C ASP A 130 5.80 -18.06 8.00
N ARG A 131 4.61 -18.65 8.03
CA ARG A 131 3.35 -17.91 8.23
C ARG A 131 3.18 -17.35 9.64
N GLY A 132 3.68 -18.07 10.63
CA GLY A 132 3.66 -17.64 12.03
C GLY A 132 4.54 -16.43 12.25
N ASP A 133 5.77 -16.48 11.72
CA ASP A 133 6.73 -15.38 11.78
C ASP A 133 6.19 -14.15 11.03
N LEU A 134 5.59 -14.34 9.85
CA LEU A 134 4.96 -13.24 9.12
C LEU A 134 3.82 -12.61 9.93
N LEU A 135 2.94 -13.41 10.54
CA LEU A 135 1.84 -12.89 11.37
C LEU A 135 2.36 -12.13 12.61
N ALA A 136 3.45 -12.59 13.23
CA ALA A 136 4.10 -11.90 14.34
C ALA A 136 4.68 -10.55 13.89
N GLU A 137 5.38 -10.52 12.74
CA GLU A 137 5.88 -9.28 12.13
C GLU A 137 4.76 -8.30 11.81
N LEU A 138 3.65 -8.77 11.19
CA LEU A 138 2.50 -7.92 10.89
C LEU A 138 1.83 -7.36 12.15
N LYS A 139 1.85 -8.09 13.27
CA LYS A 139 1.36 -7.58 14.56
C LYS A 139 2.26 -6.44 15.07
N ARG A 140 3.58 -6.59 14.94
CA ARG A 140 4.57 -5.55 15.31
C ARG A 140 4.37 -4.29 14.46
N ILE A 141 4.26 -4.44 13.13
CA ILE A 141 4.02 -3.35 12.18
C ILE A 141 2.74 -2.58 12.53
N ARG A 142 1.65 -3.29 12.82
CA ARG A 142 0.39 -2.66 13.22
C ARG A 142 0.50 -1.80 14.48
N HIS A 143 1.36 -2.19 15.41
CA HIS A 143 1.56 -1.45 16.66
C HIS A 143 2.44 -0.22 16.48
N GLN A 144 3.50 -0.34 15.67
CA GLN A 144 4.46 0.76 15.44
C GLN A 144 4.07 1.69 14.30
N ASP A 145 3.06 1.32 13.50
CA ASP A 145 2.50 2.05 12.37
C ASP A 145 3.44 2.32 11.18
N PHE A 146 4.51 1.55 11.08
CA PHE A 146 5.39 1.51 9.90
C PHE A 146 5.93 0.11 9.66
N ALA A 147 6.35 -0.17 8.43
CA ALA A 147 6.98 -1.43 8.04
C ALA A 147 8.35 -1.20 7.42
N LEU A 148 9.33 -1.99 7.84
CA LEU A 148 10.67 -2.02 7.26
C LEU A 148 10.86 -3.33 6.49
N ASN A 149 11.27 -3.22 5.22
CA ASN A 149 11.87 -4.31 4.45
C ASN A 149 13.38 -4.15 4.52
N ASN A 150 14.07 -5.02 5.23
CA ASN A 150 15.52 -5.02 5.29
C ASN A 150 16.09 -6.14 4.41
N GLN A 151 16.15 -5.89 3.10
CA GLN A 151 16.70 -6.82 2.12
C GLN A 151 15.91 -8.13 1.98
N GLU A 152 14.63 -8.15 2.31
CA GLU A 152 13.79 -9.35 2.26
C GLU A 152 13.35 -9.68 0.82
N ASN A 153 13.15 -8.66 -0.04
CA ASN A 153 12.77 -8.82 -1.43
C ASN A 153 13.98 -8.86 -2.38
N THR A 154 14.96 -8.00 -2.11
CA THR A 154 16.16 -7.87 -2.94
C THR A 154 17.36 -7.59 -2.05
N THR A 155 18.42 -8.38 -2.19
CA THR A 155 19.69 -8.17 -1.45
C THR A 155 20.25 -6.79 -1.80
N GLY A 156 20.73 -6.07 -0.79
CA GLY A 156 21.27 -4.73 -0.95
C GLY A 156 20.22 -3.60 -1.03
N MET A 157 18.91 -3.93 -1.00
CA MET A 157 17.82 -2.97 -1.05
C MET A 157 17.00 -2.96 0.23
N MET A 158 16.64 -1.79 0.68
CA MET A 158 15.77 -1.57 1.84
C MET A 158 14.53 -0.76 1.42
N GLY A 159 13.43 -0.93 2.15
CA GLY A 159 12.22 -0.14 1.98
C GLY A 159 11.55 0.14 3.33
N LEU A 160 11.13 1.37 3.53
CA LEU A 160 10.34 1.81 4.68
C LEU A 160 8.96 2.24 4.17
N ALA A 161 7.88 1.85 4.85
CA ALA A 161 6.53 2.15 4.43
C ALA A 161 5.62 2.55 5.60
N VAL A 162 4.71 3.48 5.32
CA VAL A 162 3.66 3.95 6.23
C VAL A 162 2.29 3.86 5.56
N PRO A 163 1.18 3.81 6.32
CA PRO A 163 -0.16 3.79 5.74
C PRO A 163 -0.59 5.19 5.29
N ILE A 164 -1.28 5.27 4.16
CA ILE A 164 -2.09 6.42 3.76
C ILE A 164 -3.52 6.15 4.24
N ARG A 165 -4.09 7.11 4.99
CA ARG A 165 -5.44 6.99 5.56
C ARG A 165 -6.37 8.06 5.01
N ASP A 166 -7.63 7.70 4.83
CA ASP A 166 -8.71 8.64 4.54
C ASP A 166 -9.16 9.40 5.82
N ARG A 167 -10.12 10.29 5.68
CA ARG A 167 -10.69 11.09 6.80
C ARG A 167 -11.34 10.24 7.88
N GLU A 168 -11.80 9.03 7.54
CA GLU A 168 -12.36 8.06 8.49
C GLU A 168 -11.28 7.16 9.12
N ALA A 169 -10.00 7.51 8.97
CA ALA A 169 -8.83 6.78 9.44
C ALA A 169 -8.67 5.36 8.86
N ARG A 170 -9.35 5.04 7.76
CA ARG A 170 -9.19 3.77 7.06
C ARG A 170 -7.96 3.81 6.18
N VAL A 171 -7.17 2.75 6.16
CA VAL A 171 -6.02 2.64 5.26
C VAL A 171 -6.51 2.38 3.84
N VAL A 172 -6.27 3.33 2.94
CA VAL A 172 -6.66 3.28 1.53
C VAL A 172 -5.49 2.91 0.62
N ALA A 173 -4.26 3.24 1.01
CA ALA A 173 -3.04 2.93 0.27
C ALA A 173 -1.83 2.84 1.23
N GLY A 174 -0.67 2.52 0.71
CA GLY A 174 0.61 2.61 1.41
C GLY A 174 1.56 3.57 0.69
N LEU A 175 2.33 4.34 1.44
CA LEU A 175 3.44 5.15 0.97
C LEU A 175 4.75 4.47 1.35
N ALA A 176 5.68 4.33 0.43
CA ALA A 176 6.97 3.70 0.70
C ALA A 176 8.13 4.45 0.05
N VAL A 177 9.27 4.47 0.75
CA VAL A 177 10.57 4.84 0.20
C VAL A 177 11.41 3.60 -0.02
N HIS A 178 12.17 3.58 -1.11
CA HIS A 178 13.09 2.49 -1.47
C HIS A 178 14.50 3.03 -1.67
N THR A 179 15.48 2.40 -1.04
CA THR A 179 16.88 2.83 -1.08
C THR A 179 17.84 1.64 -1.06
N PRO A 180 19.00 1.71 -1.73
CA PRO A 180 20.12 0.82 -1.46
C PRO A 180 20.63 0.98 -0.04
N VAL A 181 20.94 -0.13 0.64
CA VAL A 181 21.49 -0.11 2.01
C VAL A 181 22.85 0.58 2.10
N ALA A 182 23.54 0.73 0.95
CA ALA A 182 24.79 1.46 0.85
C ALA A 182 24.62 2.99 0.96
N ARG A 183 23.43 3.52 0.66
CA ARG A 183 23.14 4.96 0.76
C ARG A 183 22.47 5.34 2.08
N LEU A 184 21.58 4.50 2.56
CA LEU A 184 20.81 4.79 3.77
C LEU A 184 20.88 3.59 4.71
N THR A 185 21.39 3.81 5.92
CA THR A 185 21.39 2.78 6.97
C THR A 185 19.97 2.60 7.54
N THR A 186 19.72 1.47 8.19
CA THR A 186 18.43 1.22 8.86
C THR A 186 18.07 2.33 9.85
N ASP A 187 19.01 2.79 10.67
CA ASP A 187 18.79 3.84 11.67
C ASP A 187 18.46 5.19 11.01
N ALA A 188 19.14 5.51 9.89
CA ALA A 188 18.86 6.72 9.15
C ALA A 188 17.49 6.64 8.43
N ALA A 189 17.11 5.47 7.92
CA ALA A 189 15.78 5.25 7.35
C ALA A 189 14.67 5.41 8.40
N LEU A 190 14.86 4.89 9.60
CA LEU A 190 13.87 5.00 10.68
C LEU A 190 13.63 6.45 11.10
N LYS A 191 14.62 7.35 10.96
CA LYS A 191 14.43 8.80 11.18
C LYS A 191 13.50 9.46 10.16
N GLN A 192 13.25 8.81 9.02
CA GLN A 192 12.32 9.31 7.99
C GLN A 192 10.86 8.92 8.25
N VAL A 193 10.57 8.15 9.30
CA VAL A 193 9.21 7.68 9.61
C VAL A 193 8.24 8.85 9.78
N GLU A 194 8.62 9.87 10.53
CA GLU A 194 7.79 11.08 10.76
C GLU A 194 7.55 11.85 9.45
N THR A 195 8.58 12.02 8.62
CA THR A 195 8.48 12.68 7.31
C THR A 195 7.52 11.92 6.38
N LEU A 196 7.63 10.59 6.37
CA LEU A 196 6.71 9.75 5.58
C LEU A 196 5.27 9.84 6.09
N HIS A 197 5.06 9.85 7.42
CA HIS A 197 3.72 10.01 7.98
C HIS A 197 3.11 11.38 7.66
N ALA A 198 3.89 12.45 7.70
CA ALA A 198 3.41 13.79 7.32
C ALA A 198 2.94 13.80 5.85
N ALA A 199 3.78 13.33 4.93
CA ALA A 199 3.39 13.24 3.52
C ALA A 199 2.19 12.30 3.30
N ALA A 200 2.11 11.16 4.00
CA ALA A 200 0.98 10.23 3.91
C ALA A 200 -0.33 10.86 4.39
N LEU A 201 -0.28 11.73 5.40
CA LEU A 201 -1.43 12.49 5.87
C LEU A 201 -1.92 13.50 4.82
N GLU A 202 -1.01 14.27 4.22
CA GLU A 202 -1.32 15.22 3.16
C GLU A 202 -1.91 14.53 1.93
N ILE A 203 -1.33 13.40 1.50
CA ILE A 203 -1.87 12.58 0.41
C ILE A 203 -3.28 12.08 0.76
N GLY A 204 -3.50 11.60 1.98
CA GLY A 204 -4.81 11.15 2.44
C GLY A 204 -5.87 12.25 2.39
N TYR A 205 -5.52 13.48 2.73
CA TYR A 205 -6.40 14.66 2.58
C TYR A 205 -6.66 14.97 1.11
N ALA A 206 -5.62 15.01 0.26
CA ALA A 206 -5.78 15.29 -1.17
C ALA A 206 -6.73 14.30 -1.85
N LEU A 207 -6.61 13.00 -1.53
CA LEU A 207 -7.49 11.95 -2.06
C LEU A 207 -8.97 12.07 -1.64
N THR A 208 -9.29 12.88 -0.63
CA THR A 208 -10.65 12.99 -0.07
C THR A 208 -11.31 14.34 -0.31
N THR A 209 -10.54 15.40 -0.61
CA THR A 209 -11.06 16.77 -0.75
C THR A 209 -11.86 16.97 -2.05
N GLU A 210 -11.52 16.29 -3.12
CA GLU A 210 -12.18 16.46 -4.42
C GLU A 210 -13.59 15.85 -4.51
N ASN A 211 -13.98 15.01 -3.57
CA ASN A 211 -15.33 14.46 -3.52
C ASN A 211 -16.38 15.44 -2.95
N GLU A 212 -15.99 16.51 -2.27
CA GLU A 212 -16.95 17.46 -1.66
C GLU A 212 -17.36 18.57 -2.64
N GLU A 213 -16.45 19.06 -3.49
CA GLU A 213 -16.79 20.12 -4.46
C GLU A 213 -17.78 19.65 -5.55
N TYR A 214 -17.82 18.34 -5.85
CA TYR A 214 -18.73 17.79 -6.87
C TYR A 214 -20.16 17.60 -6.38
N TYR A 215 -20.43 17.64 -5.07
CA TYR A 215 -21.76 17.44 -4.49
C TYR A 215 -22.45 18.74 -4.11
N ASP A 216 -21.74 19.88 -4.04
CA ASP A 216 -22.34 21.19 -3.74
C ASP A 216 -22.88 21.93 -4.99
N GLU A 217 -22.64 21.41 -6.21
CA GLU A 217 -23.16 21.99 -7.46
C GLU A 217 -24.37 21.22 -8.06
N CYS A 218 -24.96 20.27 -7.33
CA CYS A 218 -26.22 19.59 -7.74
C CYS A 218 -27.40 19.92 -6.80
#